data_9505bae2200737056bdd73a60e0cf095
#
_entry.id   9505bae2200737056bdd73a60e0cf095
#
_cell.length_a   1.000
_cell.length_b   1.000
_cell.length_c   1.000
_cell.angle_alpha   90.00
_cell.angle_beta   90.00
_cell.angle_gamma   90.00
#
_symmetry.space_group_name_H-M   'P 1'
#
loop_
_entity.id
_entity.type
_entity.pdbx_description
1 polymer ?
#
loop_
_entity_poly.entity_id
_entity_poly.type
_entity_poly.pdbx_seq_one_letter_code
_entity_poly.pdbx_strand_id
1 'polypeptide(L)'
;MPTLSYRQPGLVLAAGSNDATEQQIRDLQRDLRALGYLKRHVDGNFGSGTEQAVKALKRDLLMNAGTSSGGDGSAPVRVMDYNHGRVNDVSGQADQELVECISDMLDDANFPKLPSANDARTQNAQTLSQIASLPPQTVPMPFLLAILQQETGLTHFCEPASSDTDTFIVTGFDTNDATHPDRITSRGYGIGQYTLFHHPPSTVEVAGVMLDPSKNVQKAVAVLREKFDGYVNGPTSSADDRQAEFGNGPLRLCKYSSNDPRHMKDCRQCALDAGTINIQAGSTPLYPGSSETYQPNSYYPTASYQNVPVRQAIGCDWPYAARRYNGAGMNSYHYQVRILRNLLMAFGMDEQTQAGGSRSGS
;
A
#
# COMPACT_ATOMS: atom_id res chain seq x y z
N MET A 1 -18.77 -24.32 -11.60
CA MET A 1 -18.17 -23.31 -12.47
C MET A 1 -18.99 -22.04 -12.33
N PRO A 2 -18.39 -20.91 -11.98
CA PRO A 2 -19.13 -19.66 -12.07
C PRO A 2 -19.49 -19.44 -13.52
N THR A 3 -20.76 -19.29 -13.80
CA THR A 3 -21.21 -18.87 -15.12
C THR A 3 -20.79 -17.40 -15.26
N LEU A 4 -19.75 -17.16 -16.07
CA LEU A 4 -19.33 -15.80 -16.37
C LEU A 4 -20.49 -15.12 -17.14
N SER A 5 -21.29 -14.31 -16.45
CA SER A 5 -22.49 -13.68 -17.02
C SER A 5 -22.16 -12.78 -18.21
N TYR A 6 -20.92 -12.30 -18.26
CA TYR A 6 -20.38 -11.46 -19.33
C TYR A 6 -19.73 -12.26 -20.47
N ARG A 7 -19.67 -13.60 -20.38
CA ARG A 7 -19.18 -14.47 -21.45
C ARG A 7 -20.29 -14.69 -22.48
N GLN A 8 -20.56 -13.67 -23.26
CA GLN A 8 -21.60 -13.70 -24.29
C GLN A 8 -20.96 -13.31 -25.63
N PRO A 9 -21.24 -14.10 -26.71
CA PRO A 9 -20.71 -13.79 -28.05
C PRO A 9 -21.08 -12.38 -28.50
N GLY A 10 -20.07 -11.61 -28.90
CA GLY A 10 -20.24 -10.24 -29.37
C GLY A 10 -20.41 -9.16 -28.29
N LEU A 11 -20.46 -9.52 -26.99
CA LEU A 11 -20.47 -8.54 -25.92
C LEU A 11 -19.08 -7.96 -25.72
N VAL A 12 -18.97 -6.64 -25.71
CA VAL A 12 -17.75 -5.91 -25.38
C VAL A 12 -18.05 -4.97 -24.20
N LEU A 13 -17.33 -5.14 -23.10
CA LEU A 13 -17.45 -4.24 -21.95
C LEU A 13 -16.38 -3.16 -22.05
N ALA A 14 -16.81 -1.90 -22.02
CA ALA A 14 -15.93 -0.75 -22.12
C ALA A 14 -16.51 0.46 -21.38
N ALA A 15 -15.69 1.44 -21.10
CA ALA A 15 -16.15 2.70 -20.52
C ALA A 15 -17.14 3.39 -21.48
N GLY A 16 -18.32 3.75 -20.96
CA GLY A 16 -19.38 4.41 -21.74
C GLY A 16 -20.18 3.47 -22.66
N SER A 17 -19.93 2.17 -22.66
CA SER A 17 -20.78 1.20 -23.35
C SER A 17 -22.09 1.00 -22.58
N ASN A 18 -23.22 1.01 -23.30
CA ASN A 18 -24.55 0.73 -22.74
C ASN A 18 -25.01 -0.71 -22.96
N ASP A 19 -24.15 -1.54 -23.54
CA ASP A 19 -24.52 -2.91 -23.96
C ASP A 19 -24.41 -3.92 -22.81
N ALA A 20 -23.68 -3.57 -21.75
CA ALA A 20 -23.46 -4.42 -20.57
C ALA A 20 -24.39 -4.04 -19.43
N THR A 21 -24.92 -5.05 -18.74
CA THR A 21 -25.66 -4.86 -17.50
C THR A 21 -24.69 -4.60 -16.32
N GLU A 22 -25.18 -3.92 -15.27
CA GLU A 22 -24.42 -3.73 -14.05
C GLU A 22 -23.90 -5.05 -13.46
N GLN A 23 -24.70 -6.13 -13.53
CA GLN A 23 -24.30 -7.43 -13.01
C GLN A 23 -23.15 -8.05 -13.83
N GLN A 24 -23.14 -7.89 -15.14
CA GLN A 24 -22.04 -8.36 -16.00
C GLN A 24 -20.74 -7.63 -15.68
N ILE A 25 -20.81 -6.33 -15.41
CA ILE A 25 -19.65 -5.53 -15.00
C ILE A 25 -19.17 -5.97 -13.61
N ARG A 26 -20.06 -6.20 -12.63
CA ARG A 26 -19.71 -6.74 -11.32
C ARG A 26 -19.01 -8.09 -11.41
N ASP A 27 -19.49 -8.98 -12.26
CA ASP A 27 -18.89 -10.29 -12.41
C ASP A 27 -17.48 -10.18 -13.03
N LEU A 28 -17.30 -9.35 -14.06
CA LEU A 28 -15.95 -9.04 -14.59
C LEU A 28 -15.03 -8.43 -13.51
N GLN A 29 -15.52 -7.47 -12.75
CA GLN A 29 -14.75 -6.84 -11.68
C GLN A 29 -14.32 -7.83 -10.61
N ARG A 30 -15.21 -8.77 -10.23
CA ARG A 30 -14.87 -9.86 -9.29
C ARG A 30 -13.77 -10.76 -9.84
N ASP A 31 -13.85 -11.12 -11.11
CA ASP A 31 -12.85 -11.96 -11.75
C ASP A 31 -11.50 -11.24 -11.85
N LEU A 32 -11.49 -9.97 -12.22
CA LEU A 32 -10.29 -9.13 -12.19
C LEU A 32 -9.71 -8.96 -10.76
N ARG A 33 -10.57 -8.92 -9.72
CA ARG A 33 -10.14 -8.94 -8.31
C ARG A 33 -9.50 -10.27 -7.96
N ALA A 34 -10.16 -11.38 -8.29
CA ALA A 34 -9.66 -12.72 -8.03
C ALA A 34 -8.30 -12.95 -8.70
N LEU A 35 -8.11 -12.42 -9.89
CA LEU A 35 -6.86 -12.52 -10.64
C LEU A 35 -5.80 -11.47 -10.24
N GLY A 36 -6.12 -10.52 -9.34
CA GLY A 36 -5.17 -9.54 -8.81
C GLY A 36 -4.92 -8.32 -9.71
N TYR A 37 -5.86 -7.95 -10.57
CA TYR A 37 -5.74 -6.79 -11.47
C TYR A 37 -6.60 -5.59 -11.07
N LEU A 38 -7.66 -5.77 -10.28
CA LEU A 38 -8.49 -4.70 -9.78
C LEU A 38 -8.26 -4.50 -8.28
N LYS A 39 -7.96 -3.29 -7.80
CA LYS A 39 -7.65 -3.07 -6.38
C LYS A 39 -8.85 -2.83 -5.47
N ARG A 40 -9.91 -2.21 -5.95
CA ARG A 40 -11.16 -1.93 -5.18
C ARG A 40 -12.37 -1.82 -6.11
N HIS A 41 -13.55 -1.72 -5.48
CA HIS A 41 -14.82 -1.35 -6.12
C HIS A 41 -15.34 -2.37 -7.12
N VAL A 42 -15.98 -3.40 -6.58
CA VAL A 42 -16.88 -4.26 -7.35
C VAL A 42 -18.26 -3.59 -7.33
N ASP A 43 -18.37 -2.46 -8.01
CA ASP A 43 -19.52 -1.54 -7.96
C ASP A 43 -20.47 -1.65 -9.16
N GLY A 44 -20.10 -2.43 -10.16
CA GLY A 44 -20.91 -2.58 -11.38
C GLY A 44 -20.77 -1.43 -12.37
N ASN A 45 -19.80 -0.52 -12.14
CA ASN A 45 -19.52 0.57 -13.05
C ASN A 45 -18.21 0.32 -13.80
N PHE A 46 -18.25 0.28 -15.13
CA PHE A 46 -17.04 0.19 -15.95
C PHE A 46 -16.35 1.56 -16.04
N GLY A 47 -15.77 2.00 -14.91
CA GLY A 47 -15.03 3.24 -14.82
C GLY A 47 -13.54 3.07 -15.14
N SER A 48 -12.78 4.15 -14.93
CA SER A 48 -11.33 4.18 -15.20
C SER A 48 -10.54 3.11 -14.42
N GLY A 49 -10.99 2.72 -13.22
CA GLY A 49 -10.36 1.64 -12.44
C GLY A 49 -10.50 0.28 -13.12
N THR A 50 -11.68 -0.05 -13.65
CA THR A 50 -11.92 -1.28 -14.39
C THR A 50 -11.18 -1.27 -15.73
N GLU A 51 -11.18 -0.15 -16.42
CA GLU A 51 -10.41 0.03 -17.66
C GLU A 51 -8.91 -0.21 -17.46
N GLN A 52 -8.32 0.37 -16.40
CA GLN A 52 -6.93 0.16 -16.07
C GLN A 52 -6.62 -1.30 -15.71
N ALA A 53 -7.52 -1.97 -14.99
CA ALA A 53 -7.40 -3.39 -14.68
C ALA A 53 -7.39 -4.27 -15.94
N VAL A 54 -8.26 -3.97 -16.90
CA VAL A 54 -8.30 -4.63 -18.22
C VAL A 54 -7.00 -4.41 -18.98
N LYS A 55 -6.50 -3.17 -19.04
CA LYS A 55 -5.21 -2.85 -19.68
C LYS A 55 -4.04 -3.60 -19.03
N ALA A 56 -4.00 -3.61 -17.70
CA ALA A 56 -2.94 -4.32 -16.97
C ALA A 56 -2.95 -5.82 -17.22
N LEU A 57 -4.14 -6.45 -17.24
CA LEU A 57 -4.27 -7.86 -17.57
C LEU A 57 -3.86 -8.15 -19.02
N LYS A 58 -4.35 -7.39 -20.01
CA LYS A 58 -3.95 -7.54 -21.41
C LYS A 58 -2.44 -7.40 -21.61
N ARG A 59 -1.82 -6.44 -20.87
CA ARG A 59 -0.37 -6.30 -20.88
C ARG A 59 0.34 -7.54 -20.35
N ASP A 60 -0.10 -8.08 -19.22
CA ASP A 60 0.49 -9.28 -18.64
C ASP A 60 0.27 -10.51 -19.54
N LEU A 61 -0.87 -10.64 -20.23
CA LEU A 61 -1.11 -11.67 -21.24
C LEU A 61 -0.14 -11.57 -22.43
N LEU A 62 0.35 -10.38 -22.73
CA LEU A 62 1.32 -10.17 -23.83
C LEU A 62 2.78 -10.32 -23.39
N MET A 63 3.11 -10.00 -22.13
CA MET A 63 4.51 -9.75 -21.73
C MET A 63 4.95 -10.44 -20.45
N ASN A 64 4.04 -10.97 -19.62
CA ASN A 64 4.42 -11.57 -18.34
C ASN A 64 4.83 -13.02 -18.51
N ALA A 65 6.14 -13.22 -18.67
CA ALA A 65 6.78 -14.53 -18.80
C ALA A 65 7.05 -15.23 -17.46
N GLY A 66 6.58 -14.65 -16.35
CA GLY A 66 6.82 -15.18 -15.00
C GLY A 66 8.29 -14.96 -14.58
N THR A 67 8.55 -14.00 -13.72
CA THR A 67 9.92 -13.56 -13.40
C THR A 67 10.45 -14.02 -12.06
N SER A 68 9.59 -14.57 -11.18
CA SER A 68 10.01 -15.07 -9.88
C SER A 68 9.10 -16.17 -9.35
N SER A 69 9.63 -16.99 -8.45
CA SER A 69 8.94 -18.12 -7.83
C SER A 69 8.35 -17.79 -6.47
N GLY A 70 8.18 -16.52 -6.12
CA GLY A 70 7.70 -16.14 -4.79
C GLY A 70 8.57 -16.59 -3.62
N GLY A 71 9.77 -17.07 -3.87
CA GLY A 71 10.72 -17.53 -2.86
C GLY A 71 10.43 -18.93 -2.29
N ASP A 72 9.44 -19.65 -2.81
CA ASP A 72 9.06 -21.01 -2.38
C ASP A 72 9.69 -22.13 -3.23
N GLY A 73 10.47 -21.76 -4.25
CA GLY A 73 11.11 -22.70 -5.19
C GLY A 73 10.16 -23.24 -6.27
N SER A 74 8.89 -22.85 -6.28
CA SER A 74 7.98 -23.23 -7.35
C SER A 74 8.32 -22.51 -8.66
N ALA A 75 7.99 -23.12 -9.79
CA ALA A 75 8.12 -22.46 -11.08
C ALA A 75 7.11 -21.27 -11.13
N PRO A 76 7.53 -20.10 -11.64
CA PRO A 76 6.62 -18.97 -11.75
C PRO A 76 5.50 -19.27 -12.75
N VAL A 77 4.28 -18.90 -12.39
CA VAL A 77 3.16 -18.94 -13.32
C VAL A 77 3.33 -17.83 -14.36
N ARG A 78 3.24 -18.18 -15.63
CA ARG A 78 3.41 -17.26 -16.74
C ARG A 78 2.04 -16.83 -17.25
N VAL A 79 1.64 -15.59 -17.00
CA VAL A 79 0.34 -15.08 -17.44
C VAL A 79 0.22 -15.12 -18.97
N MET A 80 1.32 -14.89 -19.68
CA MET A 80 1.35 -14.95 -21.13
C MET A 80 0.96 -16.31 -21.73
N ASP A 81 1.09 -17.40 -20.99
CA ASP A 81 0.74 -18.73 -21.47
C ASP A 81 -0.79 -18.89 -21.64
N TYR A 82 -1.60 -18.09 -20.94
CA TYR A 82 -3.06 -18.07 -21.06
C TYR A 82 -3.57 -17.23 -22.25
N ASN A 83 -2.70 -16.51 -22.94
CA ASN A 83 -3.10 -15.71 -24.11
C ASN A 83 -3.49 -16.58 -25.31
N HIS A 84 -2.76 -17.63 -25.58
CA HIS A 84 -2.97 -18.50 -26.77
C HIS A 84 -3.08 -17.72 -28.10
N GLY A 85 -2.49 -16.53 -28.17
CA GLY A 85 -2.54 -15.66 -29.36
C GLY A 85 -3.86 -14.89 -29.55
N ARG A 86 -4.73 -14.86 -28.54
CA ARG A 86 -6.06 -14.20 -28.61
C ARG A 86 -5.93 -12.68 -28.46
N VAL A 87 -5.29 -12.24 -27.37
CA VAL A 87 -5.05 -10.81 -27.09
C VAL A 87 -3.82 -10.35 -27.85
N ASN A 88 -3.93 -9.23 -28.57
CA ASN A 88 -2.85 -8.67 -29.40
C ASN A 88 -2.62 -7.17 -29.17
N ASP A 89 -3.42 -6.53 -28.31
CA ASP A 89 -3.32 -5.11 -27.95
C ASP A 89 -3.53 -4.87 -26.44
N VAL A 90 -3.23 -3.67 -25.98
CA VAL A 90 -3.47 -3.20 -24.60
C VAL A 90 -4.62 -2.18 -24.61
N SER A 91 -5.76 -2.54 -25.18
CA SER A 91 -6.97 -1.71 -25.11
C SER A 91 -7.66 -1.83 -23.76
N GLY A 92 -8.48 -0.82 -23.40
CA GLY A 92 -9.28 -0.82 -22.18
C GLY A 92 -10.61 -1.57 -22.31
N GLN A 93 -10.80 -2.36 -23.36
CA GLN A 93 -12.03 -3.10 -23.64
C GLN A 93 -11.87 -4.56 -23.23
N ALA A 94 -12.87 -5.09 -22.54
CA ALA A 94 -12.99 -6.52 -22.28
C ALA A 94 -13.84 -7.13 -23.40
N ASP A 95 -13.15 -7.60 -24.43
CA ASP A 95 -13.67 -8.31 -25.57
C ASP A 95 -13.75 -9.83 -25.31
N GLN A 96 -14.29 -10.58 -26.22
CA GLN A 96 -14.45 -12.03 -26.08
C GLN A 96 -13.10 -12.73 -25.90
N GLU A 97 -12.07 -12.28 -26.59
CA GLU A 97 -10.72 -12.82 -26.55
C GLU A 97 -10.13 -12.71 -25.13
N LEU A 98 -10.29 -11.56 -24.47
CA LEU A 98 -9.88 -11.37 -23.10
C LEU A 98 -10.73 -12.22 -22.14
N VAL A 99 -12.04 -12.28 -22.34
CA VAL A 99 -12.96 -13.07 -21.51
C VAL A 99 -12.59 -14.56 -21.54
N GLU A 100 -12.16 -15.10 -22.67
CA GLU A 100 -11.68 -16.47 -22.78
C GLU A 100 -10.37 -16.68 -22.01
N CYS A 101 -9.43 -15.73 -22.07
CA CYS A 101 -8.20 -15.77 -21.24
C CYS A 101 -8.51 -15.74 -19.75
N ILE A 102 -9.44 -14.88 -19.31
CA ILE A 102 -9.92 -14.82 -17.92
C ILE A 102 -10.51 -16.17 -17.50
N SER A 103 -11.35 -16.78 -18.35
CA SER A 103 -11.96 -18.09 -18.09
C SER A 103 -10.90 -19.17 -17.88
N ASP A 104 -9.91 -19.24 -18.77
CA ASP A 104 -8.82 -20.22 -18.69
C ASP A 104 -8.03 -20.08 -17.37
N MET A 105 -7.71 -18.83 -16.96
CA MET A 105 -7.03 -18.59 -15.70
C MET A 105 -7.89 -18.94 -14.47
N LEU A 106 -9.20 -18.68 -14.53
CA LEU A 106 -10.10 -18.99 -13.41
C LEU A 106 -10.37 -20.50 -13.28
N ASP A 107 -10.44 -21.20 -14.40
CA ASP A 107 -10.68 -22.64 -14.45
C ASP A 107 -9.42 -23.46 -14.11
N ASP A 108 -8.21 -22.90 -14.28
CA ASP A 108 -6.99 -23.56 -13.88
C ASP A 108 -6.80 -23.51 -12.36
N ALA A 109 -6.81 -24.69 -11.74
CA ALA A 109 -6.58 -24.84 -10.30
C ALA A 109 -5.17 -24.43 -9.85
N ASN A 110 -4.19 -24.39 -10.77
CA ASN A 110 -2.83 -24.00 -10.50
C ASN A 110 -2.62 -22.48 -10.60
N PHE A 111 -3.56 -21.75 -11.21
CA PHE A 111 -3.48 -20.29 -11.22
C PHE A 111 -3.86 -19.74 -9.84
N PRO A 112 -2.96 -19.01 -9.14
CA PRO A 112 -3.23 -18.50 -7.80
C PRO A 112 -4.27 -17.39 -7.84
N LYS A 113 -5.36 -17.57 -7.11
CA LYS A 113 -6.44 -16.58 -6.99
C LYS A 113 -6.35 -15.86 -5.65
N LEU A 114 -6.60 -14.57 -5.65
CA LEU A 114 -6.61 -13.80 -4.42
C LEU A 114 -7.77 -14.24 -3.51
N PRO A 115 -7.55 -14.33 -2.19
CA PRO A 115 -8.59 -14.74 -1.27
C PRO A 115 -9.63 -13.63 -1.06
N SER A 116 -10.86 -14.05 -0.80
CA SER A 116 -11.97 -13.19 -0.36
C SER A 116 -12.55 -13.72 0.94
N ALA A 117 -13.13 -12.82 1.75
CA ALA A 117 -13.80 -13.16 2.99
C ALA A 117 -15.28 -13.44 2.75
N ASN A 118 -15.84 -14.43 3.44
CA ASN A 118 -17.28 -14.63 3.49
C ASN A 118 -17.98 -13.54 4.33
N ASP A 119 -17.32 -13.11 5.42
CA ASP A 119 -17.73 -12.01 6.28
C ASP A 119 -16.50 -11.18 6.65
N ALA A 120 -16.21 -10.19 5.82
CA ALA A 120 -15.03 -9.35 5.96
C ALA A 120 -15.03 -8.57 7.30
N ARG A 121 -16.17 -8.07 7.74
CA ARG A 121 -16.27 -7.30 8.99
C ARG A 121 -15.92 -8.14 10.20
N THR A 122 -16.50 -9.33 10.32
CA THR A 122 -16.20 -10.26 11.42
C THR A 122 -14.74 -10.70 11.38
N GLN A 123 -14.20 -11.02 10.19
CA GLN A 123 -12.80 -11.44 10.05
C GLN A 123 -11.81 -10.31 10.37
N ASN A 124 -12.10 -9.07 9.97
CA ASN A 124 -11.28 -7.92 10.34
C ASN A 124 -11.31 -7.65 11.85
N ALA A 125 -12.47 -7.75 12.49
CA ALA A 125 -12.58 -7.60 13.94
C ALA A 125 -11.80 -8.69 14.70
N GLN A 126 -11.85 -9.93 14.23
CA GLN A 126 -11.03 -11.03 14.77
C GLN A 126 -9.55 -10.77 14.57
N THR A 127 -9.15 -10.25 13.40
CA THR A 127 -7.76 -9.87 13.11
C THR A 127 -7.24 -8.85 14.13
N LEU A 128 -8.00 -7.79 14.43
CA LEU A 128 -7.61 -6.80 15.43
C LEU A 128 -7.45 -7.40 16.83
N SER A 129 -8.36 -8.30 17.21
CA SER A 129 -8.24 -9.02 18.48
C SER A 129 -6.98 -9.91 18.52
N GLN A 130 -6.66 -10.58 17.44
CA GLN A 130 -5.44 -11.39 17.31
C GLN A 130 -4.18 -10.52 17.39
N ILE A 131 -4.14 -9.37 16.71
CA ILE A 131 -3.02 -8.43 16.79
C ILE A 131 -2.82 -7.93 18.22
N ALA A 132 -3.88 -7.59 18.93
CA ALA A 132 -3.82 -7.16 20.33
C ALA A 132 -3.27 -8.26 21.26
N SER A 133 -3.45 -9.52 20.90
CA SER A 133 -2.97 -10.69 21.66
C SER A 133 -1.58 -11.20 21.24
N LEU A 134 -0.96 -10.59 20.22
CA LEU A 134 0.39 -10.96 19.81
C LEU A 134 1.37 -10.80 20.97
N PRO A 135 2.36 -11.72 21.09
CA PRO A 135 3.43 -11.55 22.07
C PRO A 135 4.11 -10.20 21.92
N PRO A 136 4.75 -9.67 22.98
CA PRO A 136 5.49 -8.42 22.87
C PRO A 136 6.42 -8.43 21.67
N GLN A 137 6.17 -7.55 20.73
CA GLN A 137 6.95 -7.44 19.51
C GLN A 137 8.20 -6.58 19.76
N THR A 138 9.24 -6.80 18.97
CA THR A 138 10.41 -5.92 18.95
C THR A 138 10.10 -4.53 18.41
N VAL A 139 8.93 -4.35 17.83
CA VAL A 139 8.36 -3.08 17.36
C VAL A 139 7.37 -2.58 18.41
N PRO A 140 7.43 -1.34 18.87
CA PRO A 140 6.41 -0.80 19.77
C PRO A 140 5.00 -0.90 19.13
N MET A 141 4.07 -1.51 19.87
CA MET A 141 2.70 -1.76 19.38
C MET A 141 2.01 -0.49 18.83
N PRO A 142 2.14 0.69 19.45
CA PRO A 142 1.53 1.91 18.91
C PRO A 142 2.03 2.26 17.50
N PHE A 143 3.33 2.07 17.22
CA PHE A 143 3.88 2.29 15.87
C PHE A 143 3.38 1.27 14.87
N LEU A 144 3.31 0.00 15.25
CA LEU A 144 2.73 -1.03 14.41
C LEU A 144 1.28 -0.69 14.04
N LEU A 145 0.44 -0.40 15.02
CA LEU A 145 -0.96 -0.03 14.79
C LEU A 145 -1.09 1.23 13.93
N ALA A 146 -0.25 2.23 14.14
CA ALA A 146 -0.27 3.46 13.34
C ALA A 146 0.09 3.20 11.87
N ILE A 147 1.02 2.29 11.61
CA ILE A 147 1.39 1.84 10.26
C ILE A 147 0.22 1.09 9.63
N LEU A 148 -0.33 0.07 10.29
CA LEU A 148 -1.45 -0.71 9.78
C LEU A 148 -2.70 0.17 9.52
N GLN A 149 -2.92 1.18 10.38
CA GLN A 149 -3.95 2.20 10.16
C GLN A 149 -3.68 3.02 8.89
N GLN A 150 -2.43 3.41 8.65
CA GLN A 150 -2.05 4.20 7.47
C GLN A 150 -2.18 3.37 6.19
N GLU A 151 -1.81 2.10 6.22
CA GLU A 151 -1.79 1.23 5.05
C GLU A 151 -3.20 0.87 4.57
N THR A 152 -4.07 0.49 5.49
CA THR A 152 -5.35 -0.14 5.13
C THR A 152 -6.53 0.28 6.00
N GLY A 153 -6.35 1.20 6.96
CA GLY A 153 -7.38 1.50 7.95
C GLY A 153 -7.63 0.33 8.90
N LEU A 154 -6.61 -0.48 9.18
CA LEU A 154 -6.70 -1.68 10.02
C LEU A 154 -7.58 -2.80 9.43
N THR A 155 -7.78 -2.83 8.13
CA THR A 155 -8.58 -3.87 7.46
C THR A 155 -7.68 -4.81 6.64
N HIS A 156 -7.95 -6.11 6.72
CA HIS A 156 -7.27 -7.13 5.93
C HIS A 156 -8.07 -7.49 4.67
N PHE A 157 -9.37 -7.58 4.81
CA PHE A 157 -10.32 -7.77 3.72
C PHE A 157 -11.15 -6.51 3.51
N CYS A 158 -11.50 -6.21 2.27
CA CYS A 158 -12.39 -5.11 1.97
C CYS A 158 -13.75 -5.32 2.63
N GLU A 159 -14.30 -4.28 3.24
CA GLU A 159 -15.65 -4.27 3.77
C GLU A 159 -16.53 -3.50 2.79
N PRO A 160 -17.43 -4.17 2.06
CA PRO A 160 -18.22 -3.52 1.04
C PRO A 160 -19.21 -2.52 1.64
N ALA A 161 -19.35 -1.37 0.99
CA ALA A 161 -20.50 -0.51 1.18
C ALA A 161 -21.76 -1.16 0.57
N SER A 162 -22.94 -0.58 0.81
CA SER A 162 -24.22 -1.17 0.37
C SER A 162 -24.32 -1.46 -1.13
N SER A 163 -23.58 -0.72 -1.96
CA SER A 163 -23.54 -0.88 -3.43
C SER A 163 -22.31 -1.64 -3.93
N ASP A 164 -21.38 -1.97 -3.05
CA ASP A 164 -20.14 -2.67 -3.37
C ASP A 164 -20.21 -4.10 -2.83
N THR A 165 -19.66 -5.06 -3.54
CA THR A 165 -19.61 -6.47 -3.14
C THR A 165 -18.18 -6.99 -3.00
N ASP A 166 -17.19 -6.09 -2.95
CA ASP A 166 -15.78 -6.45 -2.79
C ASP A 166 -15.47 -6.89 -1.36
N THR A 167 -15.22 -8.18 -1.17
CA THR A 167 -14.75 -8.77 0.08
C THR A 167 -13.36 -9.40 -0.05
N PHE A 168 -12.66 -9.12 -1.14
CA PHE A 168 -11.31 -9.61 -1.35
C PHE A 168 -10.31 -8.97 -0.41
N ILE A 169 -9.15 -9.60 -0.30
CA ILE A 169 -8.02 -9.02 0.42
C ILE A 169 -7.74 -7.58 -0.06
N VAL A 170 -7.48 -6.67 0.88
CA VAL A 170 -7.10 -5.29 0.54
C VAL A 170 -5.82 -5.32 -0.29
N THR A 171 -5.84 -4.67 -1.44
CA THR A 171 -4.71 -4.67 -2.38
C THR A 171 -4.36 -3.24 -2.76
N GLY A 172 -3.07 -2.91 -2.68
CA GLY A 172 -2.48 -1.68 -3.20
C GLY A 172 -1.67 -1.96 -4.45
N PHE A 173 -1.65 -1.02 -5.42
CA PHE A 173 -0.84 -1.12 -6.64
C PHE A 173 0.04 0.10 -6.81
N ASP A 174 1.28 -0.14 -7.23
CA ASP A 174 2.17 0.88 -7.77
C ASP A 174 2.27 0.76 -9.28
N THR A 175 2.31 1.91 -9.95
CA THR A 175 2.46 2.03 -11.40
C THR A 175 3.61 3.01 -11.68
N ASN A 176 4.81 2.66 -11.21
CA ASN A 176 5.98 3.54 -11.26
C ASN A 176 6.71 3.53 -12.62
N ASP A 177 6.17 2.87 -13.63
CA ASP A 177 6.71 2.88 -14.98
C ASP A 177 6.06 4.01 -15.81
N ALA A 178 6.74 5.15 -15.91
CA ALA A 178 6.24 6.31 -16.65
C ALA A 178 6.04 6.06 -18.14
N THR A 179 6.74 5.06 -18.72
CA THR A 179 6.62 4.70 -20.13
C THR A 179 5.46 3.74 -20.38
N HIS A 180 5.02 3.06 -19.33
CA HIS A 180 3.95 2.07 -19.37
C HIS A 180 3.02 2.24 -18.17
N PRO A 181 2.12 3.24 -18.19
CA PRO A 181 1.25 3.56 -17.06
C PRO A 181 0.21 2.47 -16.75
N ASP A 182 -0.01 1.54 -17.66
CA ASP A 182 -0.82 0.33 -17.51
C ASP A 182 -0.09 -0.81 -16.79
N ARG A 183 1.24 -0.72 -16.62
CA ARG A 183 2.02 -1.73 -15.93
C ARG A 183 1.93 -1.57 -14.41
N ILE A 184 1.47 -2.62 -13.73
CA ILE A 184 1.55 -2.69 -12.27
C ILE A 184 2.95 -3.17 -11.92
N THR A 185 3.75 -2.32 -11.25
CA THR A 185 5.15 -2.61 -10.91
C THR A 185 5.32 -3.32 -9.58
N SER A 186 4.38 -3.12 -8.67
CA SER A 186 4.29 -3.87 -7.41
C SER A 186 2.87 -3.94 -6.89
N ARG A 187 2.60 -4.94 -6.05
CA ARG A 187 1.30 -5.17 -5.41
C ARG A 187 1.49 -5.39 -3.92
N GLY A 188 0.81 -4.59 -3.10
CA GLY A 188 0.72 -4.78 -1.66
C GLY A 188 -0.56 -5.50 -1.29
N TYR A 189 -0.50 -6.43 -0.33
CA TYR A 189 -1.62 -7.28 0.05
C TYR A 189 -1.88 -7.28 1.56
N GLY A 190 -3.15 -7.17 1.92
CA GLY A 190 -3.65 -7.29 3.28
C GLY A 190 -3.27 -6.14 4.19
N ILE A 191 -3.53 -6.31 5.48
CA ILE A 191 -3.47 -5.27 6.51
C ILE A 191 -2.09 -4.58 6.61
N GLY A 192 -0.99 -5.31 6.43
CA GLY A 192 0.39 -4.80 6.45
C GLY A 192 0.94 -4.47 5.06
N GLN A 193 0.13 -4.53 4.01
CA GLN A 193 0.53 -4.28 2.63
C GLN A 193 1.80 -5.06 2.23
N TYR A 194 1.78 -6.39 2.46
CA TYR A 194 2.88 -7.25 2.03
C TYR A 194 3.13 -7.10 0.53
N THR A 195 4.26 -6.53 0.18
CA THR A 195 4.55 -6.09 -1.19
C THR A 195 5.27 -7.17 -2.00
N LEU A 196 4.72 -7.47 -3.17
CA LEU A 196 5.31 -8.35 -4.18
C LEU A 196 5.63 -7.57 -5.46
N PHE A 197 6.79 -7.86 -6.04
CA PHE A 197 7.27 -7.32 -7.31
C PHE A 197 7.08 -8.30 -8.47
N HIS A 198 6.45 -9.43 -8.22
CA HIS A 198 6.06 -10.43 -9.20
C HIS A 198 4.54 -10.64 -9.18
N HIS A 199 4.01 -11.17 -10.26
CA HIS A 199 2.61 -11.53 -10.41
C HIS A 199 2.48 -12.69 -11.41
N PRO A 200 1.57 -13.63 -11.16
CA PRO A 200 0.74 -13.79 -9.96
C PRO A 200 1.57 -14.15 -8.71
N PRO A 201 0.99 -14.01 -7.50
CA PRO A 201 1.64 -14.53 -6.30
C PRO A 201 1.74 -16.06 -6.38
N SER A 202 2.64 -16.68 -5.61
CA SER A 202 2.66 -18.13 -5.48
C SER A 202 1.47 -18.64 -4.66
N THR A 203 1.14 -19.93 -4.82
CA THR A 203 0.11 -20.57 -4.00
C THR A 203 0.45 -20.56 -2.50
N VAL A 204 1.75 -20.60 -2.15
CA VAL A 204 2.23 -20.52 -0.76
C VAL A 204 2.03 -19.10 -0.20
N GLU A 205 2.27 -18.06 -0.99
CA GLU A 205 2.00 -16.67 -0.58
C GLU A 205 0.51 -16.44 -0.38
N VAL A 206 -0.34 -16.96 -1.27
CA VAL A 206 -1.81 -16.86 -1.12
C VAL A 206 -2.28 -17.60 0.13
N ALA A 207 -1.90 -18.86 0.32
CA ALA A 207 -2.32 -19.68 1.47
C ALA A 207 -1.69 -19.22 2.80
N GLY A 208 -0.54 -18.55 2.73
CA GLY A 208 0.19 -18.05 3.89
C GLY A 208 -0.18 -16.61 4.25
N VAL A 209 0.58 -15.68 3.69
CA VAL A 209 0.54 -14.26 4.08
C VAL A 209 -0.75 -13.55 3.68
N MET A 210 -1.39 -13.97 2.58
CA MET A 210 -2.61 -13.31 2.10
C MET A 210 -3.87 -13.82 2.79
N LEU A 211 -3.95 -15.12 3.07
CA LEU A 211 -5.12 -15.70 3.72
C LEU A 211 -5.08 -15.53 5.24
N ASP A 212 -3.88 -15.45 5.84
CA ASP A 212 -3.66 -15.36 7.29
C ASP A 212 -3.24 -13.93 7.68
N PRO A 213 -4.15 -13.12 8.25
CA PRO A 213 -3.83 -11.76 8.67
C PRO A 213 -2.70 -11.69 9.71
N SER A 214 -2.58 -12.68 10.60
CA SER A 214 -1.53 -12.71 11.62
C SER A 214 -0.15 -12.86 10.99
N LYS A 215 -0.01 -13.72 9.98
CA LYS A 215 1.22 -13.85 9.21
C LYS A 215 1.53 -12.58 8.40
N ASN A 216 0.50 -11.93 7.87
CA ASN A 216 0.65 -10.66 7.15
C ASN A 216 1.22 -9.57 8.08
N VAL A 217 0.68 -9.45 9.31
CA VAL A 217 1.21 -8.53 10.33
C VAL A 217 2.63 -8.89 10.75
N GLN A 218 2.94 -10.18 10.94
CA GLN A 218 4.29 -10.63 11.27
C GLN A 218 5.31 -10.23 10.18
N LYS A 219 4.91 -10.27 8.91
CA LYS A 219 5.75 -9.78 7.80
C LYS A 219 5.95 -8.26 7.89
N ALA A 220 4.90 -7.49 8.18
CA ALA A 220 5.03 -6.05 8.39
C ALA A 220 5.98 -5.74 9.55
N VAL A 221 5.89 -6.47 10.67
CA VAL A 221 6.82 -6.36 11.80
C VAL A 221 8.26 -6.65 11.37
N ALA A 222 8.47 -7.73 10.62
CA ALA A 222 9.81 -8.12 10.14
C ALA A 222 10.41 -7.04 9.22
N VAL A 223 9.62 -6.51 8.28
CA VAL A 223 10.06 -5.43 7.38
C VAL A 223 10.38 -4.15 8.16
N LEU A 224 9.51 -3.74 9.10
CA LEU A 224 9.76 -2.55 9.91
C LEU A 224 11.01 -2.71 10.78
N ARG A 225 11.24 -3.92 11.31
CA ARG A 225 12.46 -4.23 12.06
C ARG A 225 13.71 -4.16 11.17
N GLU A 226 13.64 -4.71 9.97
CA GLU A 226 14.72 -4.59 8.98
C GLU A 226 15.04 -3.12 8.69
N LYS A 227 14.01 -2.27 8.50
CA LYS A 227 14.22 -0.84 8.30
C LYS A 227 14.86 -0.18 9.52
N PHE A 228 14.44 -0.57 10.72
CA PHE A 228 15.06 -0.07 11.95
C PHE A 228 16.54 -0.48 12.03
N ASP A 229 16.83 -1.75 11.81
CA ASP A 229 18.21 -2.26 11.91
C ASP A 229 19.11 -1.68 10.81
N GLY A 230 18.61 -1.56 9.58
CA GLY A 230 19.38 -1.03 8.46
C GLY A 230 19.60 0.48 8.51
N TYR A 231 18.59 1.24 8.91
CA TYR A 231 18.62 2.70 8.81
C TYR A 231 18.82 3.43 10.15
N VAL A 232 18.45 2.83 11.25
CA VAL A 232 18.60 3.43 12.58
C VAL A 232 19.87 2.93 13.26
N ASN A 233 20.08 1.61 13.29
CA ASN A 233 21.21 1.00 14.01
C ASN A 233 22.50 0.93 13.17
N GLY A 234 22.39 0.85 11.86
CA GLY A 234 23.54 0.64 11.00
C GLY A 234 23.55 1.45 9.71
N PRO A 235 24.70 1.52 9.04
CA PRO A 235 24.78 2.04 7.69
C PRO A 235 24.16 1.04 6.72
N THR A 236 23.30 1.51 5.83
CA THR A 236 22.91 0.73 4.66
C THR A 236 23.97 0.87 3.58
N SER A 237 24.12 -0.14 2.73
CA SER A 237 25.06 -0.14 1.63
C SER A 237 24.65 0.78 0.47
N SER A 238 23.41 1.23 0.43
CA SER A 238 22.89 2.10 -0.62
C SER A 238 23.07 3.57 -0.26
N ALA A 239 23.52 4.35 -1.22
CA ALA A 239 23.43 5.80 -1.20
C ALA A 239 21.95 6.17 -1.33
N ASP A 240 21.30 6.35 -0.24
CA ASP A 240 19.91 6.73 -0.14
C ASP A 240 19.75 8.04 0.63
N ASP A 241 18.53 8.44 0.90
CA ASP A 241 18.22 9.65 1.65
C ASP A 241 19.00 9.74 2.97
N ARG A 242 19.27 8.60 3.61
CA ARG A 242 20.01 8.56 4.87
C ARG A 242 21.44 9.07 4.70
N GLN A 243 22.16 8.60 3.67
CA GLN A 243 23.51 9.06 3.41
C GLN A 243 23.53 10.57 3.11
N ALA A 244 22.57 11.06 2.36
CA ALA A 244 22.42 12.46 2.04
C ALA A 244 22.07 13.32 3.28
N GLU A 245 21.20 12.80 4.18
CA GLU A 245 20.78 13.53 5.39
C GLU A 245 21.79 13.44 6.53
N PHE A 246 22.40 12.28 6.75
CA PHE A 246 23.12 11.93 7.97
C PHE A 246 24.56 11.47 7.76
N GLY A 247 25.00 11.32 6.51
CA GLY A 247 26.32 10.78 6.17
C GLY A 247 26.42 9.28 6.40
N ASN A 248 27.66 8.76 6.42
CA ASN A 248 27.96 7.33 6.50
C ASN A 248 27.98 6.75 7.92
N GLY A 249 27.68 7.52 8.93
CA GLY A 249 27.64 7.06 10.32
C GLY A 249 26.31 6.40 10.70
N PRO A 250 26.21 5.75 11.87
CA PRO A 250 24.93 5.37 12.42
C PRO A 250 24.03 6.60 12.54
N LEU A 251 22.74 6.43 12.34
CA LEU A 251 21.78 7.51 12.51
C LEU A 251 21.95 8.07 13.92
N ARG A 252 22.49 9.25 14.02
CA ARG A 252 22.47 9.98 15.28
C ARG A 252 21.07 10.50 15.46
N LEU A 253 20.23 9.64 15.98
CA LEU A 253 18.92 10.01 16.43
C LEU A 253 19.04 11.28 17.23
N CYS A 254 18.07 12.17 17.11
CA CYS A 254 18.04 13.35 17.93
C CYS A 254 18.06 12.95 19.41
N LYS A 255 19.23 12.58 19.89
CA LYS A 255 19.52 12.31 21.31
C LYS A 255 19.50 13.58 22.12
N TYR A 256 19.32 14.70 21.43
CA TYR A 256 19.25 15.99 22.05
C TYR A 256 17.95 16.06 22.86
N SER A 257 18.08 16.30 24.13
CA SER A 257 16.95 16.67 24.97
C SER A 257 16.27 17.92 24.41
N SER A 258 15.01 18.12 24.73
CA SER A 258 14.25 19.31 24.30
C SER A 258 14.94 20.65 24.63
N ASN A 259 15.81 20.66 25.64
CA ASN A 259 16.57 21.84 26.07
C ASN A 259 17.88 22.04 25.30
N ASP A 260 18.30 21.08 24.46
CA ASP A 260 19.53 21.21 23.68
C ASP A 260 19.28 22.12 22.48
N PRO A 261 20.12 23.17 22.25
CA PRO A 261 19.93 24.07 21.12
C PRO A 261 20.05 23.39 19.74
N ARG A 262 20.57 22.16 19.69
CA ARG A 262 20.62 21.34 18.46
C ARG A 262 19.35 20.54 18.23
N HIS A 263 18.48 20.43 19.24
CA HIS A 263 17.18 19.78 19.07
C HIS A 263 16.42 20.47 17.94
N MET A 264 15.93 19.71 16.98
CA MET A 264 15.20 20.20 15.82
C MET A 264 16.00 21.00 14.77
N LYS A 265 17.32 21.16 14.93
CA LYS A 265 18.15 21.92 13.99
C LYS A 265 18.91 21.04 13.01
N ASP A 266 19.39 19.90 13.46
CA ASP A 266 20.29 19.04 12.69
C ASP A 266 19.53 18.04 11.81
N CYS A 267 18.20 17.94 11.96
CA CYS A 267 17.35 17.06 11.17
C CYS A 267 16.11 17.84 10.70
N ARG A 268 15.96 17.92 9.39
CA ARG A 268 14.81 18.63 8.78
C ARG A 268 13.47 18.01 9.18
N GLN A 269 13.46 16.72 9.46
CA GLN A 269 12.25 16.02 9.89
C GLN A 269 11.70 16.57 11.21
N CYS A 270 12.56 16.86 12.17
CA CYS A 270 12.13 17.47 13.45
C CYS A 270 11.47 18.84 13.23
N ALA A 271 12.02 19.62 12.33
CA ALA A 271 11.48 20.93 12.01
C ALA A 271 10.11 20.83 11.29
N LEU A 272 9.94 19.83 10.43
CA LEU A 272 8.66 19.54 9.78
C LEU A 272 7.60 19.10 10.79
N ASP A 273 7.95 18.12 11.64
CA ASP A 273 7.03 17.59 12.65
C ASP A 273 6.60 18.67 13.65
N ALA A 274 7.49 19.61 13.96
CA ALA A 274 7.20 20.73 14.86
C ALA A 274 6.38 21.85 14.19
N GLY A 275 6.11 21.76 12.89
CA GLY A 275 5.49 22.86 12.15
C GLY A 275 6.33 24.13 12.07
N THR A 276 7.65 24.02 12.35
CA THR A 276 8.56 25.17 12.36
C THR A 276 9.08 25.51 10.97
N ILE A 277 8.89 24.65 9.99
CA ILE A 277 9.20 24.93 8.58
C ILE A 277 7.90 25.30 7.88
N ASN A 278 7.88 26.48 7.27
CA ASN A 278 6.85 26.84 6.33
C ASN A 278 7.12 26.08 5.02
N ILE A 279 6.34 25.05 4.75
CA ILE A 279 6.49 24.23 3.55
C ILE A 279 5.83 24.96 2.39
N GLN A 280 6.65 25.38 1.44
CA GLN A 280 6.18 25.92 0.18
C GLN A 280 6.42 24.89 -0.94
N ALA A 281 5.34 24.50 -1.61
CA ALA A 281 5.41 23.59 -2.75
C ALA A 281 6.40 24.10 -3.81
N GLY A 282 7.27 23.21 -4.29
CA GLY A 282 8.25 23.51 -5.31
C GLY A 282 9.47 24.31 -4.86
N SER A 283 9.52 24.79 -3.60
CA SER A 283 10.64 25.61 -3.13
C SER A 283 11.32 25.08 -1.86
N THR A 284 10.63 24.32 -1.03
CA THR A 284 11.20 23.75 0.19
C THR A 284 11.95 22.46 -0.13
N PRO A 285 13.29 22.38 0.04
CA PRO A 285 14.05 21.16 -0.19
C PRO A 285 13.62 20.05 0.78
N LEU A 286 13.64 18.79 0.33
CA LEU A 286 13.34 17.61 1.18
C LEU A 286 14.30 17.50 2.36
N TYR A 287 15.58 17.78 2.12
CA TYR A 287 16.62 17.80 3.14
C TYR A 287 17.71 18.81 2.74
N PRO A 288 18.59 19.23 3.65
CA PRO A 288 19.65 20.19 3.32
C PRO A 288 20.51 19.70 2.15
N GLY A 289 20.61 20.52 1.09
CA GLY A 289 21.38 20.19 -0.12
C GLY A 289 20.63 19.36 -1.16
N SER A 290 19.38 18.96 -0.92
CA SER A 290 18.57 18.27 -1.92
C SER A 290 18.15 19.21 -3.05
N SER A 291 18.23 18.74 -4.29
CA SER A 291 17.58 19.37 -5.44
C SER A 291 16.08 19.06 -5.52
N GLU A 292 15.63 17.99 -4.83
CA GLU A 292 14.22 17.66 -4.74
C GLU A 292 13.51 18.57 -3.74
N THR A 293 12.30 18.95 -4.07
CA THR A 293 11.48 19.85 -3.26
C THR A 293 10.15 19.20 -2.89
N TYR A 294 9.53 19.69 -1.81
CA TYR A 294 8.20 19.24 -1.43
C TYR A 294 7.16 19.57 -2.51
N GLN A 295 6.43 18.56 -2.94
CA GLN A 295 5.34 18.67 -3.90
C GLN A 295 4.10 18.05 -3.30
N PRO A 296 3.25 18.82 -2.60
CA PRO A 296 1.97 18.31 -2.11
C PRO A 296 1.14 17.76 -3.27
N ASN A 297 0.49 16.66 -3.04
CA ASN A 297 -0.41 16.05 -4.02
C ASN A 297 -1.79 15.81 -3.38
N SER A 298 -2.73 15.26 -4.14
CA SER A 298 -4.09 14.97 -3.65
C SER A 298 -4.10 13.98 -2.48
N TYR A 299 -3.10 13.09 -2.42
CA TYR A 299 -2.97 12.09 -1.36
C TYR A 299 -2.32 12.66 -0.10
N TYR A 300 -1.34 13.55 -0.25
CA TYR A 300 -0.61 14.23 0.82
C TYR A 300 -0.68 15.75 0.66
N PRO A 301 -1.82 16.38 0.95
CA PRO A 301 -1.94 17.84 0.86
C PRO A 301 -1.13 18.53 1.97
N THR A 302 -0.80 19.80 1.77
CA THR A 302 -0.03 20.61 2.75
C THR A 302 -0.66 20.59 4.15
N ALA A 303 -1.99 20.53 4.25
CA ALA A 303 -2.71 20.43 5.51
C ALA A 303 -2.34 19.16 6.33
N SER A 304 -1.75 18.13 5.69
CA SER A 304 -1.27 16.93 6.40
C SER A 304 -0.16 17.21 7.40
N TYR A 305 0.51 18.36 7.31
CA TYR A 305 1.60 18.76 8.22
C TYR A 305 1.13 19.61 9.39
N GLN A 306 -0.13 20.03 9.39
CA GLN A 306 -0.69 20.81 10.49
C GLN A 306 -0.96 19.89 11.70
N ASN A 307 -0.74 20.44 12.90
CA ASN A 307 -1.05 19.77 14.17
C ASN A 307 -0.33 18.42 14.38
N VAL A 308 0.87 18.25 13.81
CA VAL A 308 1.69 17.08 14.10
C VAL A 308 2.36 17.27 15.45
N PRO A 309 2.38 16.25 16.34
CA PRO A 309 2.99 16.39 17.65
C PRO A 309 4.47 16.68 17.54
N VAL A 310 4.93 17.55 18.40
CA VAL A 310 6.37 17.83 18.54
C VAL A 310 7.05 16.58 19.08
N ARG A 311 8.17 16.18 18.50
CA ARG A 311 8.94 14.99 18.88
C ARG A 311 9.59 15.03 20.25
N GLN A 312 9.37 16.05 21.05
CA GLN A 312 9.87 16.15 22.42
C GLN A 312 9.48 14.92 23.26
N ALA A 313 8.33 14.31 22.97
CA ALA A 313 7.85 13.13 23.67
C ALA A 313 8.09 11.80 22.90
N ILE A 314 8.57 11.86 21.67
CA ILE A 314 8.73 10.69 20.79
C ILE A 314 10.15 10.71 20.21
N GLY A 315 10.93 9.66 20.45
CA GLY A 315 12.26 9.49 19.84
C GLY A 315 12.20 9.46 18.32
N CYS A 316 13.31 9.78 17.64
CA CYS A 316 13.36 9.85 16.18
C CYS A 316 13.53 8.48 15.50
N ASP A 317 13.87 7.45 16.25
CA ASP A 317 14.20 6.10 15.78
C ASP A 317 13.04 5.43 15.03
N TRP A 318 11.98 5.14 15.74
CA TRP A 318 10.82 4.48 15.13
C TRP A 318 10.10 5.33 14.08
N PRO A 319 9.91 6.64 14.26
CA PRO A 319 9.41 7.49 13.19
C PRO A 319 10.25 7.42 11.91
N TYR A 320 11.58 7.39 12.03
CA TYR A 320 12.44 7.26 10.86
C TYR A 320 12.35 5.86 10.21
N ALA A 321 12.34 4.80 11.02
CA ALA A 321 12.10 3.44 10.51
C ALA A 321 10.75 3.33 9.79
N ALA A 322 9.69 3.94 10.35
CA ALA A 322 8.37 4.00 9.71
C ALA A 322 8.41 4.77 8.38
N ARG A 323 9.15 5.88 8.31
CA ARG A 323 9.38 6.58 7.05
C ARG A 323 9.97 5.65 6.00
N ARG A 324 11.01 4.90 6.37
CA ARG A 324 11.71 3.96 5.48
C ARG A 324 10.88 2.73 5.13
N TYR A 325 9.85 2.44 5.89
CA TYR A 325 8.86 1.41 5.54
C TYR A 325 8.14 1.74 4.23
N ASN A 326 7.77 3.00 4.03
CA ASN A 326 7.17 3.49 2.79
C ASN A 326 8.19 3.63 1.63
N GLY A 327 9.49 3.66 1.93
CA GLY A 327 10.55 3.80 0.92
C GLY A 327 11.36 5.08 1.06
N ALA A 328 11.62 5.75 -0.06
CA ALA A 328 12.45 6.94 -0.17
C ALA A 328 11.66 8.11 -0.80
N GLY A 329 12.31 9.29 -0.86
CA GLY A 329 11.77 10.46 -1.53
C GLY A 329 10.70 11.20 -0.73
N MET A 330 10.04 12.13 -1.40
CA MET A 330 9.07 13.05 -0.79
C MET A 330 7.93 12.34 -0.05
N ASN A 331 7.36 11.30 -0.65
CA ASN A 331 6.23 10.60 -0.07
C ASN A 331 6.55 9.94 1.28
N SER A 332 7.80 9.56 1.52
CA SER A 332 8.24 8.99 2.78
C SER A 332 8.13 9.98 3.95
N TYR A 333 8.37 11.26 3.71
CA TYR A 333 8.18 12.32 4.72
C TYR A 333 6.69 12.54 5.04
N HIS A 334 5.85 12.56 4.02
CA HIS A 334 4.40 12.64 4.21
C HIS A 334 3.87 11.43 4.99
N TYR A 335 4.37 10.25 4.65
CA TYR A 335 4.03 9.01 5.33
C TYR A 335 4.37 9.08 6.83
N GLN A 336 5.57 9.52 7.17
CA GLN A 336 6.00 9.68 8.57
C GLN A 336 5.08 10.63 9.36
N VAL A 337 4.70 11.76 8.76
CA VAL A 337 3.76 12.69 9.39
C VAL A 337 2.41 12.03 9.68
N ARG A 338 1.91 11.24 8.74
CA ARG A 338 0.67 10.48 8.91
C ARG A 338 0.77 9.44 10.04
N ILE A 339 1.88 8.73 10.13
CA ILE A 339 2.13 7.78 11.23
C ILE A 339 2.11 8.50 12.57
N LEU A 340 2.74 9.67 12.70
CA LEU A 340 2.73 10.45 13.93
C LEU A 340 1.31 10.94 14.29
N ARG A 341 0.50 11.32 13.33
CA ARG A 341 -0.92 11.67 13.58
C ARG A 341 -1.72 10.47 14.05
N ASN A 342 -1.54 9.30 13.42
CA ASN A 342 -2.22 8.07 13.83
C ASN A 342 -1.81 7.66 15.26
N LEU A 343 -0.56 7.89 15.65
CA LEU A 343 -0.09 7.68 17.03
C LEU A 343 -0.85 8.55 18.03
N LEU A 344 -1.08 9.83 17.71
CA LEU A 344 -1.88 10.72 18.58
C LEU A 344 -3.29 10.21 18.78
N MET A 345 -3.94 9.81 17.71
CA MET A 345 -5.30 9.25 17.77
C MET A 345 -5.34 7.97 18.62
N ALA A 346 -4.32 7.10 18.50
CA ALA A 346 -4.23 5.87 19.28
C ALA A 346 -4.03 6.11 20.79
N PHE A 347 -3.40 7.24 21.17
CA PHE A 347 -3.23 7.62 22.57
C PHE A 347 -4.39 8.44 23.14
N GLY A 348 -5.47 8.66 22.39
CA GLY A 348 -6.60 9.48 22.81
C GLY A 348 -6.26 10.98 22.96
N MET A 349 -5.15 11.40 22.36
CA MET A 349 -4.71 12.79 22.29
C MET A 349 -5.32 13.41 21.03
N ASP A 350 -6.62 13.62 21.00
CA ASP A 350 -7.24 14.34 19.90
C ASP A 350 -6.85 15.82 19.87
N GLU A 351 -7.01 16.46 18.72
CA GLU A 351 -6.57 17.84 18.46
C GLU A 351 -7.16 18.87 19.46
N GLN A 352 -8.24 18.53 20.16
CA GLN A 352 -8.93 19.40 21.12
C GLN A 352 -8.19 19.49 22.46
N THR A 353 -7.47 18.45 22.85
CA THR A 353 -6.74 18.45 24.14
C THR A 353 -5.49 19.34 24.11
N GLN A 354 -4.88 19.56 22.94
CA GLN A 354 -3.74 20.45 22.79
C GLN A 354 -4.11 21.94 22.78
N ALA A 355 -5.32 22.28 22.36
CA ALA A 355 -5.81 23.66 22.37
C ALA A 355 -6.24 24.13 23.79
N GLY A 356 -6.49 23.19 24.70
CA GLY A 356 -6.93 23.48 26.08
C GLY A 356 -5.80 23.75 27.09
N GLY A 357 -4.56 23.41 26.74
CA GLY A 357 -3.40 23.50 27.68
C GLY A 357 -2.78 24.88 27.84
N SER A 358 -3.18 25.90 27.08
CA SER A 358 -2.56 27.22 27.12
C SER A 358 -3.43 28.35 27.73
N ARG A 359 -4.48 28.01 28.46
CA ARG A 359 -5.30 29.00 29.17
C ARG A 359 -5.50 28.63 30.62
N SER A 360 -4.44 28.80 31.45
CA SER A 360 -4.60 29.13 32.86
C SER A 360 -3.25 29.59 33.39
N GLY A 361 -3.04 30.89 33.39
CA GLY A 361 -1.91 31.56 33.95
C GLY A 361 -2.11 33.07 33.86
N SER A 362 -3.09 33.57 34.58
CA SER A 362 -3.19 34.98 34.99
C SER A 362 -2.60 35.14 36.38
#